data_c8e3c086d4053369ca92ef47b5a75b83
#
_entry.id   c8e3c086d4053369ca92ef47b5a75b83
#
_cell.length_a   1.000
_cell.length_b   1.000
_cell.length_c   1.000
_cell.angle_alpha   90.00
_cell.angle_beta   90.00
_cell.angle_gamma   90.00
#
_symmetry.space_group_name_H-M   'P 1'
#
loop_
_entity.id
_entity.type
_entity.pdbx_description
1 polymer ?
#
loop_
_entity_poly.entity_id
_entity_poly.type
_entity_poly.pdbx_seq_one_letter_code
_entity_poly.pdbx_strand_id
1 'polypeptide(L)'
;MEFLVTMTTRVPDGVTEAEVAEVRAQEAAHSAGLAEQGRLKRLWRPPPAPGQWRTLGLFVADDPAALEVVLASMPLRIWRTDEVTELSAHPNDPGPDRIALDPGAGEFFTTFVLTVPSGATAADVDAMTAREARRTRELAAAGQLVRLWRLPGDGRNLGHWQTAEAELLRKIVDGLPMAPWLSVDTLPLTRHPSDPGTVAR
;
A
#
# COMPACT_ATOMS: atom_id res chain seq x y z
N MET A 1 -13.92 -4.00 -4.02
CA MET A 1 -13.23 -2.78 -3.53
C MET A 1 -11.84 -3.17 -3.04
N GLU A 2 -10.87 -2.25 -3.04
CA GLU A 2 -9.53 -2.49 -2.48
C GLU A 2 -9.42 -1.81 -1.11
N PHE A 3 -8.68 -2.44 -0.20
CA PHE A 3 -8.48 -1.95 1.16
C PHE A 3 -7.02 -2.12 1.56
N LEU A 4 -6.43 -1.08 2.14
CA LEU A 4 -5.16 -1.19 2.86
C LEU A 4 -5.47 -1.44 4.33
N VAL A 5 -4.97 -2.54 4.86
CA VAL A 5 -5.16 -2.91 6.26
C VAL A 5 -3.83 -2.86 6.99
N THR A 6 -3.74 -2.01 8.02
CA THR A 6 -2.62 -2.00 8.96
C THR A 6 -2.93 -2.97 10.08
N MET A 7 -2.22 -4.07 10.11
CA MET A 7 -2.38 -5.15 11.08
C MET A 7 -1.31 -5.03 12.17
N THR A 8 -1.71 -4.75 13.41
CA THR A 8 -0.81 -4.65 14.56
C THR A 8 -1.03 -5.82 15.50
N THR A 9 -0.07 -6.72 15.58
CA THR A 9 -0.11 -7.90 16.44
C THR A 9 0.62 -7.65 17.75
N ARG A 10 -0.01 -8.02 18.86
CA ARG A 10 0.56 -8.02 20.21
C ARG A 10 0.28 -9.38 20.84
N VAL A 11 1.33 -10.16 21.00
CA VAL A 11 1.24 -11.45 21.68
C VAL A 11 1.07 -11.20 23.19
N PRO A 12 0.04 -11.78 23.85
CA PRO A 12 -0.13 -11.64 25.29
C PRO A 12 1.02 -12.28 26.09
N ASP A 13 1.24 -11.76 27.29
CA ASP A 13 2.19 -12.35 28.22
C ASP A 13 1.79 -13.80 28.57
N GLY A 14 2.78 -14.69 28.67
CA GLY A 14 2.58 -16.10 29.01
C GLY A 14 2.32 -17.02 27.83
N VAL A 15 2.14 -16.50 26.61
CA VAL A 15 2.09 -17.31 25.39
C VAL A 15 3.50 -17.80 25.06
N THR A 16 3.65 -19.10 24.83
CA THR A 16 4.94 -19.71 24.52
C THR A 16 5.38 -19.45 23.08
N GLU A 17 6.68 -19.50 22.80
CA GLU A 17 7.22 -19.38 21.46
C GLU A 17 6.68 -20.45 20.51
N ALA A 18 6.39 -21.65 21.00
CA ALA A 18 5.81 -22.75 20.22
C ALA A 18 4.38 -22.42 19.78
N GLU A 19 3.54 -21.89 20.68
CA GLU A 19 2.18 -21.44 20.34
C GLU A 19 2.21 -20.28 19.34
N VAL A 20 3.11 -19.34 19.51
CA VAL A 20 3.29 -18.24 18.53
C VAL A 20 3.69 -18.78 17.17
N ALA A 21 4.63 -19.74 17.12
CA ALA A 21 5.09 -20.35 15.86
C ALA A 21 3.95 -21.11 15.17
N GLU A 22 3.12 -21.82 15.92
CA GLU A 22 1.96 -22.55 15.39
C GLU A 22 0.93 -21.60 14.77
N VAL A 23 0.50 -20.56 15.49
CA VAL A 23 -0.47 -19.57 14.97
C VAL A 23 0.08 -18.85 13.75
N ARG A 24 1.38 -18.55 13.70
CA ARG A 24 2.04 -17.97 12.52
C ARG A 24 2.04 -18.91 11.31
N ALA A 25 2.26 -20.19 11.52
CA ALA A 25 2.20 -21.17 10.45
C ALA A 25 0.78 -21.28 9.87
N GLN A 26 -0.23 -21.30 10.75
CA GLN A 26 -1.63 -21.29 10.35
C GLN A 26 -1.99 -19.99 9.59
N GLU A 27 -1.54 -18.84 10.05
CA GLU A 27 -1.72 -17.53 9.38
C GLU A 27 -1.10 -17.54 7.97
N ALA A 28 0.12 -18.08 7.83
CA ALA A 28 0.78 -18.17 6.53
C ALA A 28 0.00 -19.05 5.55
N ALA A 29 -0.48 -20.20 5.99
CA ALA A 29 -1.30 -21.10 5.18
C ALA A 29 -2.64 -20.46 4.80
N HIS A 30 -3.31 -19.79 5.76
CA HIS A 30 -4.57 -19.08 5.50
C HIS A 30 -4.38 -17.94 4.52
N SER A 31 -3.32 -17.15 4.67
CA SER A 31 -2.96 -16.05 3.76
C SER A 31 -2.72 -16.55 2.33
N ALA A 32 -2.08 -17.71 2.15
CA ALA A 32 -1.92 -18.32 0.83
C ALA A 32 -3.27 -18.66 0.19
N GLY A 33 -4.19 -19.24 0.96
CA GLY A 33 -5.56 -19.53 0.48
C GLY A 33 -6.35 -18.26 0.11
N LEU A 34 -6.20 -17.17 0.87
CA LEU A 34 -6.80 -15.87 0.52
C LEU A 34 -6.20 -15.28 -0.76
N ALA A 35 -4.90 -15.48 -0.98
CA ALA A 35 -4.22 -15.06 -2.20
C ALA A 35 -4.71 -15.83 -3.43
N GLU A 36 -4.86 -17.16 -3.32
CA GLU A 36 -5.43 -18.01 -4.39
C GLU A 36 -6.86 -17.60 -4.76
N GLN A 37 -7.66 -17.17 -3.76
CA GLN A 37 -9.01 -16.63 -3.96
C GLN A 37 -9.01 -15.20 -4.51
N GLY A 38 -7.84 -14.55 -4.67
CA GLY A 38 -7.71 -13.18 -5.10
C GLY A 38 -8.13 -12.14 -4.06
N ARG A 39 -8.37 -12.53 -2.82
CA ARG A 39 -8.78 -11.66 -1.71
C ARG A 39 -7.62 -10.95 -1.04
N LEU A 40 -6.44 -11.56 -1.03
CA LEU A 40 -5.18 -10.95 -0.58
C LEU A 40 -4.28 -10.73 -1.79
N LYS A 41 -3.90 -9.48 -2.04
CA LYS A 41 -3.07 -9.10 -3.18
C LYS A 41 -1.61 -8.91 -2.82
N ARG A 42 -1.32 -8.30 -1.68
CA ARG A 42 0.03 -7.98 -1.24
C ARG A 42 0.15 -8.00 0.28
N LEU A 43 1.34 -8.29 0.76
CA LEU A 43 1.72 -8.15 2.17
C LEU A 43 3.10 -7.50 2.29
N TRP A 44 3.22 -6.52 3.19
CA TRP A 44 4.47 -5.85 3.48
C TRP A 44 4.70 -5.68 4.98
N ARG A 45 5.97 -5.55 5.34
CA ARG A 45 6.40 -5.10 6.66
C ARG A 45 6.85 -3.65 6.55
N PRO A 46 6.21 -2.70 7.24
CA PRO A 46 6.76 -1.36 7.41
C PRO A 46 7.99 -1.41 8.32
N PRO A 47 8.78 -0.33 8.44
CA PRO A 47 9.87 -0.25 9.39
C PRO A 47 9.43 -0.66 10.80
N PRO A 48 10.26 -1.42 11.52
CA PRO A 48 9.90 -1.91 12.85
C PRO A 48 9.70 -0.75 13.81
N ALA A 49 8.67 -0.85 14.66
CA ALA A 49 8.47 0.02 15.79
C ALA A 49 8.66 -0.80 17.09
N PRO A 50 9.30 -0.24 18.14
CA PRO A 50 9.57 -0.97 19.37
C PRO A 50 8.29 -1.59 19.95
N GLY A 51 8.34 -2.89 20.28
CA GLY A 51 7.22 -3.63 20.88
C GLY A 51 6.00 -3.83 19.96
N GLN A 52 6.12 -3.54 18.68
CA GLN A 52 5.03 -3.69 17.73
C GLN A 52 5.41 -4.60 16.55
N TRP A 53 4.47 -5.44 16.20
CA TRP A 53 4.54 -6.36 15.08
C TRP A 53 3.53 -5.91 14.04
N ARG A 54 3.96 -5.13 13.07
CA ARG A 54 3.07 -4.54 12.07
C ARG A 54 3.24 -5.20 10.71
N THR A 55 2.12 -5.44 10.05
CA THR A 55 2.03 -5.88 8.65
C THR A 55 1.02 -5.00 7.94
N LEU A 56 1.31 -4.64 6.69
CA LEU A 56 0.39 -3.97 5.79
C LEU A 56 -0.12 -5.00 4.78
N GLY A 57 -1.44 -5.07 4.59
CA GLY A 57 -2.06 -5.96 3.63
C GLY A 57 -2.92 -5.18 2.64
N LEU A 58 -2.79 -5.49 1.34
CA LEU A 58 -3.72 -5.04 0.31
C LEU A 58 -4.75 -6.15 0.07
N PHE A 59 -5.99 -5.88 0.47
CA PHE A 59 -7.10 -6.81 0.36
C PHE A 59 -8.11 -6.38 -0.68
N VAL A 60 -8.87 -7.35 -1.20
CA VAL A 60 -10.03 -7.14 -2.07
C VAL A 60 -11.24 -7.81 -1.46
N ALA A 61 -12.31 -7.05 -1.29
CA ALA A 61 -13.62 -7.54 -0.85
C ALA A 61 -14.74 -6.75 -1.54
N ASP A 62 -15.97 -7.25 -1.49
CA ASP A 62 -17.11 -6.58 -2.12
C ASP A 62 -17.47 -5.28 -1.40
N ASP A 63 -17.37 -5.30 -0.08
CA ASP A 63 -17.64 -4.18 0.82
C ASP A 63 -16.85 -4.33 2.15
N PRO A 64 -16.90 -3.34 3.07
CA PRO A 64 -16.23 -3.41 4.36
C PRO A 64 -16.70 -4.57 5.25
N ALA A 65 -17.97 -4.98 5.16
CA ALA A 65 -18.51 -6.09 5.96
C ALA A 65 -17.92 -7.44 5.48
N ALA A 66 -17.82 -7.62 4.16
CA ALA A 66 -17.15 -8.77 3.56
C ALA A 66 -15.66 -8.81 3.90
N LEU A 67 -14.98 -7.64 3.96
CA LEU A 67 -13.60 -7.56 4.42
C LEU A 67 -13.46 -8.01 5.88
N GLU A 68 -14.35 -7.55 6.77
CA GLU A 68 -14.30 -7.94 8.19
C GLU A 68 -14.45 -9.47 8.36
N VAL A 69 -15.31 -10.12 7.56
CA VAL A 69 -15.39 -11.59 7.55
C VAL A 69 -14.05 -12.24 7.19
N VAL A 70 -13.35 -11.69 6.20
CA VAL A 70 -12.00 -12.17 5.82
C VAL A 70 -11.02 -11.97 6.96
N LEU A 71 -10.94 -10.78 7.54
CA LEU A 71 -10.00 -10.46 8.62
C LEU A 71 -10.28 -11.27 9.87
N ALA A 72 -11.55 -11.50 10.22
CA ALA A 72 -11.96 -12.31 11.37
C ALA A 72 -11.59 -13.78 11.20
N SER A 73 -11.49 -14.30 9.97
CA SER A 73 -11.09 -15.68 9.69
C SER A 73 -9.60 -15.94 9.85
N MET A 74 -8.77 -14.89 9.90
CA MET A 74 -7.31 -15.00 9.96
C MET A 74 -6.84 -15.41 11.36
N PRO A 75 -5.98 -16.45 11.53
CA PRO A 75 -5.58 -16.97 12.83
C PRO A 75 -4.95 -15.97 13.79
N LEU A 76 -4.14 -15.03 13.30
CA LEU A 76 -3.52 -13.98 14.14
C LEU A 76 -4.52 -12.94 14.65
N ARG A 77 -5.78 -12.94 14.19
CA ARG A 77 -6.83 -12.01 14.63
C ARG A 77 -7.02 -12.01 16.16
N ILE A 78 -6.76 -13.12 16.82
CA ILE A 78 -6.85 -13.25 18.29
C ILE A 78 -5.89 -12.34 19.05
N TRP A 79 -4.79 -11.93 18.43
CA TRP A 79 -3.75 -11.06 19.01
C TRP A 79 -3.57 -9.74 18.26
N ARG A 80 -4.47 -9.43 17.31
CA ARG A 80 -4.28 -8.36 16.33
C ARG A 80 -5.38 -7.33 16.38
N THR A 81 -5.00 -6.08 16.21
CA THR A 81 -5.91 -4.99 15.86
C THR A 81 -5.67 -4.58 14.43
N ASP A 82 -6.75 -4.30 13.70
CA ASP A 82 -6.72 -3.93 12.29
C ASP A 82 -7.26 -2.51 12.11
N GLU A 83 -6.50 -1.68 11.41
CA GLU A 83 -6.93 -0.37 10.94
C GLU A 83 -7.17 -0.47 9.43
N VAL A 84 -8.40 -0.27 9.01
CA VAL A 84 -8.83 -0.43 7.62
C VAL A 84 -8.91 0.93 6.94
N THR A 85 -8.25 1.06 5.80
CA THR A 85 -8.34 2.22 4.92
C THR A 85 -8.91 1.78 3.59
N GLU A 86 -10.07 2.31 3.22
CA GLU A 86 -10.67 2.08 1.91
C GLU A 86 -9.87 2.80 0.82
N LEU A 87 -9.62 2.10 -0.29
CA LEU A 87 -8.87 2.62 -1.42
C LEU A 87 -9.82 2.80 -2.60
N SER A 88 -9.92 4.04 -3.09
CA SER A 88 -10.71 4.36 -4.27
C SER A 88 -9.83 4.54 -5.51
N ALA A 89 -10.40 4.29 -6.69
CA ALA A 89 -9.66 4.43 -7.94
C ALA A 89 -9.20 5.87 -8.17
N HIS A 90 -7.91 6.05 -8.47
CA HIS A 90 -7.38 7.33 -8.91
C HIS A 90 -7.39 7.39 -10.45
N PRO A 91 -7.74 8.54 -11.11
CA PRO A 91 -7.82 8.63 -12.57
C PRO A 91 -6.51 8.28 -13.30
N ASN A 92 -5.38 8.47 -12.63
CA ASN A 92 -4.04 8.20 -13.17
C ASN A 92 -3.45 6.89 -12.66
N ASP A 93 -4.24 6.01 -11.99
CA ASP A 93 -3.76 4.70 -11.57
C ASP A 93 -3.41 3.85 -12.79
N PRO A 94 -2.23 3.23 -12.86
CA PRO A 94 -1.91 2.27 -13.92
C PRO A 94 -2.88 1.10 -13.98
N GLY A 95 -3.46 0.76 -12.83
CA GLY A 95 -4.36 -0.37 -12.64
C GLY A 95 -3.65 -1.61 -12.07
N PRO A 96 -4.43 -2.55 -11.55
CA PRO A 96 -3.89 -3.77 -10.97
C PRO A 96 -3.17 -4.62 -12.03
N ASP A 97 -2.08 -5.26 -11.62
CA ASP A 97 -1.28 -6.20 -12.43
C ASP A 97 -0.74 -5.64 -13.76
N ARG A 98 -0.74 -4.31 -13.93
CA ARG A 98 -0.23 -3.64 -15.16
C ARG A 98 1.28 -3.45 -15.12
N ILE A 99 1.83 -3.23 -13.94
CA ILE A 99 3.27 -2.98 -13.75
C ILE A 99 3.87 -4.23 -13.11
N ALA A 100 4.84 -4.82 -13.80
CA ALA A 100 5.58 -5.97 -13.26
C ALA A 100 6.41 -5.53 -12.06
N LEU A 101 6.42 -6.36 -11.02
CA LEU A 101 7.24 -6.11 -9.85
C LEU A 101 8.68 -6.53 -10.12
N ASP A 102 9.63 -5.65 -9.82
CA ASP A 102 11.04 -5.95 -9.86
C ASP A 102 11.49 -6.53 -8.50
N PRO A 103 11.96 -7.80 -8.46
CA PRO A 103 12.44 -8.41 -7.23
C PRO A 103 13.64 -7.68 -6.60
N GLY A 104 14.43 -6.98 -7.40
CA GLY A 104 15.62 -6.24 -6.98
C GLY A 104 15.33 -4.81 -6.52
N ALA A 105 14.14 -4.28 -6.77
CA ALA A 105 13.79 -2.93 -6.36
C ALA A 105 13.25 -2.87 -4.93
N GLY A 106 13.51 -1.75 -4.25
CA GLY A 106 12.82 -1.36 -3.03
C GLY A 106 11.38 -0.94 -3.33
N GLU A 107 10.46 -1.27 -2.45
CA GLU A 107 9.06 -0.84 -2.53
C GLU A 107 8.77 0.24 -1.51
N PHE A 108 7.88 1.18 -1.88
CA PHE A 108 7.55 2.32 -1.04
C PHE A 108 6.07 2.68 -1.18
N PHE A 109 5.46 3.13 -0.08
CA PHE A 109 4.25 3.92 -0.15
C PHE A 109 4.58 5.40 0.00
N THR A 110 3.88 6.25 -0.77
CA THR A 110 3.84 7.69 -0.54
C THR A 110 2.41 8.11 -0.27
N THR A 111 2.19 8.82 0.83
CA THR A 111 0.94 9.53 1.08
C THR A 111 1.10 10.97 0.60
N PHE A 112 0.23 11.38 -0.30
CA PHE A 112 0.17 12.75 -0.83
C PHE A 112 -1.03 13.47 -0.24
N VAL A 113 -0.82 14.75 0.14
CA VAL A 113 -1.91 15.67 0.46
C VAL A 113 -1.78 16.87 -0.45
N LEU A 114 -2.75 17.05 -1.35
CA LEU A 114 -2.79 18.17 -2.29
C LEU A 114 -3.41 19.40 -1.63
N THR A 115 -2.68 20.50 -1.68
CA THR A 115 -3.18 21.81 -1.27
C THR A 115 -3.01 22.79 -2.43
N VAL A 116 -4.11 23.10 -3.11
CA VAL A 116 -4.10 24.09 -4.19
C VAL A 116 -3.92 25.47 -3.60
N PRO A 117 -2.93 26.29 -4.07
CA PRO A 117 -2.74 27.65 -3.59
C PRO A 117 -3.98 28.53 -3.85
N SER A 118 -4.34 29.39 -2.91
CA SER A 118 -5.52 30.27 -3.01
C SER A 118 -5.51 31.25 -4.19
N GLY A 119 -4.33 31.52 -4.75
CA GLY A 119 -4.17 32.38 -5.94
C GLY A 119 -4.18 31.61 -7.28
N ALA A 120 -4.29 30.29 -7.28
CA ALA A 120 -4.32 29.47 -8.51
C ALA A 120 -5.67 29.66 -9.22
N THR A 121 -5.65 29.94 -10.50
CA THR A 121 -6.86 29.99 -11.34
C THR A 121 -7.29 28.58 -11.73
N ALA A 122 -8.55 28.40 -12.16
CA ALA A 122 -9.00 27.09 -12.69
C ALA A 122 -8.13 26.62 -13.86
N ALA A 123 -7.71 27.54 -14.75
CA ALA A 123 -6.83 27.23 -15.87
C ALA A 123 -5.44 26.74 -15.40
N ASP A 124 -4.89 27.31 -14.32
CA ASP A 124 -3.63 26.83 -13.74
C ASP A 124 -3.78 25.42 -13.17
N VAL A 125 -4.89 25.15 -12.47
CA VAL A 125 -5.18 23.82 -11.92
C VAL A 125 -5.32 22.80 -13.04
N ASP A 126 -6.06 23.10 -14.10
CA ASP A 126 -6.27 22.21 -15.25
C ASP A 126 -4.93 21.91 -15.96
N ALA A 127 -4.12 22.95 -16.20
CA ALA A 127 -2.81 22.80 -16.83
C ALA A 127 -1.85 21.98 -15.98
N MET A 128 -1.88 22.17 -14.65
CA MET A 128 -1.06 21.42 -13.71
C MET A 128 -1.49 19.95 -13.67
N THR A 129 -2.81 19.70 -13.59
CA THR A 129 -3.41 18.36 -13.60
C THR A 129 -3.05 17.58 -14.87
N ALA A 130 -3.10 18.25 -16.03
CA ALA A 130 -2.73 17.61 -17.31
C ALA A 130 -1.24 17.23 -17.37
N ARG A 131 -0.36 18.07 -16.83
CA ARG A 131 1.09 17.78 -16.73
C ARG A 131 1.36 16.63 -15.79
N GLU A 132 0.70 16.64 -14.62
CA GLU A 132 0.82 15.57 -13.63
C GLU A 132 0.35 14.23 -14.20
N ALA A 133 -0.80 14.20 -14.86
CA ALA A 133 -1.33 12.98 -15.49
C ALA A 133 -0.37 12.41 -16.56
N ARG A 134 0.30 13.27 -17.33
CA ARG A 134 1.31 12.83 -18.30
C ARG A 134 2.52 12.25 -17.59
N ARG A 135 3.04 12.96 -16.57
CA ARG A 135 4.21 12.50 -15.80
C ARG A 135 3.95 11.17 -15.09
N THR A 136 2.78 11.02 -14.51
CA THR A 136 2.34 9.78 -13.84
C THR A 136 2.34 8.60 -14.83
N ARG A 137 1.84 8.79 -16.06
CA ARG A 137 1.88 7.74 -17.10
C ARG A 137 3.31 7.38 -17.51
N GLU A 138 4.21 8.35 -17.61
CA GLU A 138 5.62 8.10 -17.92
C GLU A 138 6.28 7.26 -16.81
N LEU A 139 6.02 7.57 -15.55
CA LEU A 139 6.55 6.84 -14.39
C LEU A 139 5.99 5.40 -14.32
N ALA A 140 4.72 5.23 -14.66
CA ALA A 140 4.11 3.90 -14.76
C ALA A 140 4.74 3.11 -15.93
N ALA A 141 4.90 3.72 -17.11
CA ALA A 141 5.53 3.08 -18.25
C ALA A 141 7.00 2.69 -18.00
N ALA A 142 7.71 3.46 -17.17
CA ALA A 142 9.04 3.15 -16.68
C ALA A 142 9.08 2.10 -15.56
N GLY A 143 7.92 1.58 -15.15
CA GLY A 143 7.80 0.58 -14.08
C GLY A 143 8.00 1.12 -12.67
N GLN A 144 8.10 2.43 -12.50
CA GLN A 144 8.40 3.06 -11.20
C GLN A 144 7.16 3.29 -10.33
N LEU A 145 6.04 3.72 -10.92
CA LEU A 145 4.75 3.82 -10.25
C LEU A 145 3.95 2.54 -10.49
N VAL A 146 3.71 1.77 -9.44
CA VAL A 146 3.01 0.48 -9.51
C VAL A 146 1.50 0.68 -9.39
N ARG A 147 1.05 1.50 -8.43
CA ARG A 147 -0.36 1.79 -8.19
C ARG A 147 -0.54 3.20 -7.65
N LEU A 148 -1.73 3.74 -7.85
CA LEU A 148 -2.13 5.03 -7.31
C LEU A 148 -3.61 4.99 -6.91
N TRP A 149 -3.91 5.33 -5.67
CA TRP A 149 -5.27 5.35 -5.13
C TRP A 149 -5.61 6.70 -4.51
N ARG A 150 -6.90 6.97 -4.40
CA ARG A 150 -7.43 8.00 -3.52
C ARG A 150 -7.66 7.42 -2.13
N LEU A 151 -7.26 8.17 -1.13
CA LEU A 151 -7.55 7.89 0.28
C LEU A 151 -8.81 8.64 0.74
N PRO A 152 -9.48 8.21 1.82
CA PRO A 152 -10.52 9.01 2.47
C PRO A 152 -10.03 10.41 2.84
N GLY A 153 -10.87 11.42 2.60
CA GLY A 153 -10.57 12.84 2.80
C GLY A 153 -10.08 13.52 1.52
N ASP A 154 -10.29 14.85 1.47
CA ASP A 154 -10.03 15.65 0.27
C ASP A 154 -8.53 15.75 -0.05
N GLY A 155 -8.19 15.60 -1.32
CA GLY A 155 -6.84 15.77 -1.84
C GLY A 155 -5.82 14.72 -1.38
N ARG A 156 -6.26 13.63 -0.75
CA ARG A 156 -5.38 12.60 -0.22
C ARG A 156 -5.24 11.42 -1.18
N ASN A 157 -4.01 11.05 -1.47
CA ASN A 157 -3.71 9.94 -2.36
C ASN A 157 -2.61 9.04 -1.79
N LEU A 158 -2.60 7.77 -2.20
CA LEU A 158 -1.57 6.79 -1.86
C LEU A 158 -0.92 6.29 -3.15
N GLY A 159 0.38 6.48 -3.28
CA GLY A 159 1.20 5.91 -4.35
C GLY A 159 1.95 4.68 -3.87
N HIS A 160 1.95 3.60 -4.65
CA HIS A 160 2.83 2.45 -4.49
C HIS A 160 3.91 2.52 -5.56
N TRP A 161 5.15 2.52 -5.13
CA TRP A 161 6.32 2.72 -5.98
C TRP A 161 7.30 1.58 -5.85
N GLN A 162 8.07 1.37 -6.91
CA GLN A 162 9.28 0.56 -6.87
C GLN A 162 10.43 1.32 -7.51
N THR A 163 11.55 1.41 -6.78
CA THR A 163 12.79 2.07 -7.25
C THR A 163 13.99 1.35 -6.66
N ALA A 164 15.17 1.53 -7.26
CA ALA A 164 16.38 0.94 -6.72
C ALA A 164 16.69 1.44 -5.29
N GLU A 165 16.42 2.72 -5.03
CA GLU A 165 16.79 3.39 -3.77
C GLU A 165 15.75 4.45 -3.40
N ALA A 166 15.62 4.72 -2.08
CA ALA A 166 14.74 5.77 -1.56
C ALA A 166 15.09 7.18 -2.08
N GLU A 167 16.37 7.45 -2.30
CA GLU A 167 16.85 8.72 -2.85
C GLU A 167 16.35 8.95 -4.29
N LEU A 168 16.25 7.89 -5.09
CA LEU A 168 15.67 7.99 -6.43
C LEU A 168 14.18 8.31 -6.35
N LEU A 169 13.43 7.67 -5.45
CA LEU A 169 12.03 7.99 -5.22
C LEU A 169 11.86 9.46 -4.82
N ARG A 170 12.68 9.94 -3.89
CA ARG A 170 12.65 11.35 -3.47
C ARG A 170 12.81 12.30 -4.67
N LYS A 171 13.80 12.06 -5.53
CA LYS A 171 14.02 12.85 -6.74
C LYS A 171 12.84 12.79 -7.71
N ILE A 172 12.20 11.62 -7.84
CA ILE A 172 11.00 11.47 -8.69
C ILE A 172 9.87 12.32 -8.12
N VAL A 173 9.60 12.22 -6.82
CA VAL A 173 8.52 12.94 -6.14
C VAL A 173 8.76 14.46 -6.16
N ASP A 174 9.99 14.92 -5.88
CA ASP A 174 10.37 16.31 -5.94
C ASP A 174 10.24 16.89 -7.38
N GLY A 175 10.38 16.01 -8.39
CA GLY A 175 10.24 16.38 -9.81
C GLY A 175 8.82 16.26 -10.38
N LEU A 176 7.82 15.93 -9.57
CA LEU A 176 6.43 15.90 -10.02
C LEU A 176 5.95 17.34 -10.33
N PRO A 177 5.17 17.56 -11.39
CA PRO A 177 4.61 18.87 -11.68
C PRO A 177 3.85 19.50 -10.51
N MET A 178 3.10 18.67 -9.76
CA MET A 178 2.35 19.12 -8.57
C MET A 178 3.19 19.19 -7.29
N ALA A 179 4.49 18.83 -7.29
CA ALA A 179 5.31 18.83 -6.08
C ALA A 179 5.20 20.10 -5.22
N PRO A 180 5.13 21.33 -5.79
CA PRO A 180 4.96 22.54 -4.98
C PRO A 180 3.62 22.63 -4.22
N TRP A 181 2.64 21.82 -4.61
CA TRP A 181 1.29 21.79 -4.02
C TRP A 181 1.07 20.56 -3.14
N LEU A 182 2.07 19.66 -3.06
CA LEU A 182 1.97 18.40 -2.33
C LEU A 182 2.73 18.46 -1.01
N SER A 183 2.10 17.97 0.05
CA SER A 183 2.79 17.44 1.22
C SER A 183 2.94 15.93 1.03
N VAL A 184 4.14 15.41 1.25
CA VAL A 184 4.47 14.01 0.95
C VAL A 184 5.07 13.34 2.18
N ASP A 185 4.53 12.20 2.55
CA ASP A 185 5.12 11.27 3.52
C ASP A 185 5.49 9.96 2.81
N THR A 186 6.68 9.44 3.05
CA THR A 186 7.21 8.23 2.39
C THR A 186 7.49 7.14 3.40
N LEU A 187 6.90 5.97 3.16
CA LEU A 187 7.07 4.77 3.97
C LEU A 187 7.81 3.69 3.16
N PRO A 188 9.05 3.32 3.51
CA PRO A 188 9.72 2.19 2.90
C PRO A 188 9.05 0.88 3.33
N LEU A 189 9.00 -0.07 2.41
CA LEU A 189 8.32 -1.34 2.58
C LEU A 189 9.29 -2.51 2.39
N THR A 190 9.21 -3.49 3.27
CA THR A 190 9.86 -4.79 3.07
C THR A 190 8.78 -5.82 2.72
N ARG A 191 8.99 -6.60 1.68
CA ARG A 191 8.05 -7.69 1.33
C ARG A 191 7.91 -8.67 2.47
N HIS A 192 6.69 -9.02 2.80
CA HIS A 192 6.44 -10.04 3.81
C HIS A 192 6.79 -11.43 3.24
N PRO A 193 7.32 -12.40 4.04
CA PRO A 193 7.62 -13.76 3.56
C PRO A 193 6.43 -14.48 2.91
N SER A 194 5.20 -14.14 3.34
CA SER A 194 3.94 -14.66 2.77
C SER A 194 3.31 -13.71 1.75
N ASP A 195 4.08 -12.75 1.18
CA ASP A 195 3.55 -11.83 0.17
C ASP A 195 3.23 -12.59 -1.14
N PRO A 196 1.98 -12.57 -1.63
CA PRO A 196 1.64 -13.23 -2.89
C PRO A 196 2.38 -12.68 -4.10
N GLY A 197 2.81 -11.42 -4.05
CA GLY A 197 3.57 -10.77 -5.12
C GLY A 197 4.99 -11.31 -5.32
N THR A 198 5.47 -12.18 -4.42
CA THR A 198 6.80 -12.83 -4.55
C THR A 198 6.75 -14.15 -5.32
N VAL A 199 5.57 -14.70 -5.54
CA VAL A 199 5.41 -15.93 -6.33
C VAL A 199 5.46 -15.54 -7.81
N ALA A 200 6.56 -15.90 -8.48
CA ALA A 200 6.63 -15.80 -9.94
C ALA A 200 5.47 -16.61 -10.54
N ARG A 201 4.62 -15.97 -11.31
CA ARG A 201 3.60 -16.64 -12.11
C ARG A 201 4.22 -17.26 -13.35
#